data_074c3338349a0666cc8dbda43c1e8728
#
_entry.id   074c3338349a0666cc8dbda43c1e8728
#
_cell.length_a   1.000
_cell.length_b   1.000
_cell.length_c   1.000
_cell.angle_alpha   90.00
_cell.angle_beta   90.00
_cell.angle_gamma   90.00
#
_symmetry.space_group_name_H-M   'P 1'
#
loop_
_entity.id
_entity.type
_entity.pdbx_description
1 polymer ?
#
loop_
_entity_poly.entity_id
_entity_poly.type
_entity_poly.pdbx_seq_one_letter_code
_entity_poly.pdbx_strand_id
1 'polypeptide(L)'
;MKLKALSHYNGDMDTRFGDCILLYDTTSLVVYDCGHIQHASEVEKFLRKNTLIYQVHIVISHNDSDHTDGVESLMEYLHSNGYDVTVYSSLYLKSARKVLELLDDGRRTLPATKQHILETFDNIKNIIEKAHGYGFSIKNATVGTKVLSGSIVGPTEDEFAAVVAQAIESDNVTKIDGETVMNAASVQLKYKLDNAETILL
;
A
#
# COMPACT_ATOMS: atom_id res chain seq x y z
N MET A 1 4.34 20.20 3.75
CA MET A 1 4.74 18.81 3.44
C MET A 1 5.84 18.82 2.40
N LYS A 2 6.93 18.12 2.66
CA LYS A 2 8.10 17.96 1.76
C LYS A 2 8.08 16.56 1.19
N LEU A 3 8.73 16.34 0.02
CA LEU A 3 8.84 15.05 -0.63
C LEU A 3 10.30 14.62 -0.72
N LYS A 4 10.55 13.33 -0.55
CA LYS A 4 11.82 12.67 -0.84
C LYS A 4 11.53 11.30 -1.45
N ALA A 5 11.93 11.08 -2.70
CA ALA A 5 11.96 9.74 -3.28
C ALA A 5 13.24 9.01 -2.84
N LEU A 6 13.09 7.76 -2.44
CA LEU A 6 14.22 6.87 -2.16
C LEU A 6 14.46 6.02 -3.41
N SER A 7 15.69 6.02 -3.89
CA SER A 7 16.09 5.21 -5.04
C SER A 7 17.38 4.48 -4.69
N HIS A 8 17.36 3.18 -4.89
CA HIS A 8 18.52 2.30 -4.66
C HIS A 8 18.93 1.62 -5.97
N TYR A 9 19.46 2.40 -6.90
CA TYR A 9 20.06 1.84 -8.10
C TYR A 9 21.56 1.57 -7.86
N ASN A 10 21.94 0.31 -7.91
CA ASN A 10 23.34 -0.12 -7.73
C ASN A 10 24.07 -0.41 -9.04
N GLY A 11 23.43 -0.14 -10.20
CA GLY A 11 23.97 -0.43 -11.52
C GLY A 11 23.60 -1.81 -12.07
N ASP A 12 22.92 -2.64 -11.30
CA ASP A 12 22.44 -3.95 -11.72
C ASP A 12 21.02 -3.84 -12.28
N MET A 13 20.86 -4.13 -13.56
CA MET A 13 19.58 -4.04 -14.28
C MET A 13 18.61 -5.18 -13.90
N ASP A 14 19.12 -6.26 -13.32
CA ASP A 14 18.32 -7.41 -12.91
C ASP A 14 17.77 -7.28 -11.48
N THR A 15 18.27 -6.30 -10.71
CA THR A 15 17.77 -6.05 -9.36
C THR A 15 16.50 -5.21 -9.39
N ARG A 16 15.40 -5.73 -8.87
CA ARG A 16 14.17 -4.97 -8.63
C ARG A 16 14.36 -4.11 -7.39
N PHE A 17 14.33 -2.80 -7.56
CA PHE A 17 14.55 -1.86 -6.45
C PHE A 17 13.26 -1.42 -5.78
N GLY A 18 12.14 -1.57 -6.46
CA GLY A 18 10.84 -1.15 -5.98
C GLY A 18 10.73 0.36 -5.73
N ASP A 19 9.60 0.76 -5.20
CA ASP A 19 9.28 2.15 -4.91
C ASP A 19 9.25 2.45 -3.41
N CYS A 20 9.70 3.67 -3.05
CA CYS A 20 9.52 4.22 -1.72
C CYS A 20 9.59 5.74 -1.77
N ILE A 21 8.48 6.38 -1.41
CA ILE A 21 8.37 7.84 -1.42
C ILE A 21 8.01 8.32 -0.01
N LEU A 22 8.76 9.30 0.48
CA LEU A 22 8.54 9.94 1.77
C LEU A 22 7.88 11.29 1.58
N LEU A 23 6.75 11.50 2.27
CA LEU A 23 6.12 12.80 2.44
C LEU A 23 6.18 13.16 3.92
N TYR A 24 6.74 14.30 4.28
CA TYR A 24 7.00 14.61 5.68
C TYR A 24 6.85 16.09 6.01
N ASP A 25 6.51 16.33 7.26
CA ASP A 25 6.60 17.62 7.92
C ASP A 25 7.45 17.51 9.20
N THR A 26 7.25 18.40 10.15
CA THR A 26 8.04 18.43 11.39
C THR A 26 7.76 17.23 12.30
N THR A 27 6.54 16.71 12.33
CA THR A 27 6.07 15.73 13.31
C THR A 27 5.56 14.42 12.70
N SER A 28 5.36 14.40 11.39
CA SER A 28 4.69 13.32 10.71
C SER A 28 5.43 12.88 9.45
N LEU A 29 5.38 11.59 9.17
CA LEU A 29 5.93 10.96 7.97
C LEU A 29 4.86 10.10 7.30
N VAL A 30 4.71 10.23 6.00
CA VAL A 30 4.04 9.24 5.16
C VAL A 30 5.10 8.49 4.37
N VAL A 31 5.07 7.17 4.45
CA VAL A 31 5.84 6.26 3.60
C VAL A 31 4.87 5.66 2.60
N TYR A 32 4.99 6.08 1.35
CA TYR A 32 4.22 5.51 0.24
C TYR A 32 5.07 4.44 -0.41
N ASP A 33 4.68 3.19 -0.20
CA ASP A 33 5.41 1.98 -0.47
C ASP A 33 6.76 1.84 0.26
N CYS A 34 7.24 0.62 0.35
CA CYS A 34 8.56 0.29 0.86
C CYS A 34 9.00 -1.02 0.21
N GLY A 35 9.33 -0.94 -1.08
CA GLY A 35 9.49 -2.10 -1.95
C GLY A 35 10.78 -2.88 -1.76
N HIS A 36 11.66 -2.47 -0.85
CA HIS A 36 12.90 -3.18 -0.60
C HIS A 36 13.37 -2.97 0.86
N ILE A 37 14.07 -3.97 1.41
CA ILE A 37 14.61 -3.89 2.77
C ILE A 37 15.61 -2.73 2.96
N GLN A 38 16.31 -2.33 1.91
CA GLN A 38 17.18 -1.15 1.95
C GLN A 38 16.39 0.15 2.06
N HIS A 39 15.16 0.23 1.50
CA HIS A 39 14.26 1.36 1.72
C HIS A 39 13.88 1.47 3.19
N ALA A 40 13.53 0.35 3.85
CA ALA A 40 13.28 0.35 5.29
C ALA A 40 14.46 0.93 6.07
N SER A 41 15.69 0.49 5.78
CA SER A 41 16.92 1.01 6.41
C SER A 41 17.13 2.51 6.16
N GLU A 42 16.79 3.02 4.97
CA GLU A 42 16.88 4.46 4.68
C GLU A 42 15.79 5.26 5.41
N VAL A 43 14.58 4.72 5.54
CA VAL A 43 13.51 5.31 6.36
C VAL A 43 13.93 5.37 7.83
N GLU A 44 14.51 4.30 8.37
CA GLU A 44 15.06 4.29 9.73
C GLU A 44 16.12 5.39 9.93
N LYS A 45 17.10 5.50 9.02
CA LYS A 45 18.12 6.56 9.05
C LYS A 45 17.51 7.94 8.97
N PHE A 46 16.44 8.09 8.18
CA PHE A 46 15.70 9.35 8.06
C PHE A 46 15.04 9.72 9.39
N LEU A 47 14.33 8.77 10.02
CA LEU A 47 13.65 8.97 11.31
C LEU A 47 14.65 9.31 12.43
N ARG A 48 15.78 8.61 12.50
CA ARG A 48 16.85 8.90 13.48
C ARG A 48 17.42 10.34 13.37
N LYS A 49 17.37 10.93 12.17
CA LYS A 49 17.80 12.32 11.92
C LYS A 49 16.70 13.35 12.18
N ASN A 50 15.43 12.92 12.15
CA ASN A 50 14.25 13.77 12.29
C ASN A 50 13.48 13.38 13.55
N THR A 51 14.08 13.57 14.71
CA THR A 51 13.62 13.05 16.01
C THR A 51 12.30 13.64 16.52
N LEU A 52 11.79 14.69 15.88
CA LEU A 52 10.47 15.25 16.17
C LEU A 52 9.33 14.49 15.49
N ILE A 53 9.63 13.67 14.50
CA ILE A 53 8.63 12.81 13.87
C ILE A 53 8.28 11.67 14.83
N TYR A 54 7.00 11.57 15.17
CA TYR A 54 6.47 10.50 16.02
C TYR A 54 5.27 9.78 15.39
N GLN A 55 4.63 10.38 14.39
CA GLN A 55 3.53 9.77 13.64
C GLN A 55 4.04 9.28 12.28
N VAL A 56 3.79 8.00 11.98
CA VAL A 56 4.17 7.39 10.71
C VAL A 56 2.95 6.75 10.06
N HIS A 57 2.71 7.10 8.81
CA HIS A 57 1.62 6.60 8.00
C HIS A 57 2.21 5.80 6.84
N ILE A 58 1.96 4.49 6.81
CA ILE A 58 2.39 3.62 5.72
C ILE A 58 1.22 3.46 4.76
N VAL A 59 1.41 3.83 3.52
CA VAL A 59 0.42 3.66 2.44
C VAL A 59 0.96 2.64 1.46
N ILE A 60 0.25 1.54 1.27
CA ILE A 60 0.62 0.47 0.34
C ILE A 60 -0.20 0.65 -0.92
N SER A 61 0.48 0.88 -2.05
CA SER A 61 -0.18 1.08 -3.34
C SER A 61 -0.85 -0.20 -3.84
N HIS A 62 -0.12 -1.30 -3.89
CA HIS A 62 -0.61 -2.61 -4.33
C HIS A 62 0.21 -3.78 -3.77
N ASN A 63 -0.10 -5.02 -4.19
CA ASN A 63 0.42 -6.24 -3.55
C ASN A 63 1.80 -6.71 -4.05
N ASP A 64 2.37 -6.08 -5.08
CA ASP A 64 3.61 -6.57 -5.69
C ASP A 64 4.80 -6.40 -4.73
N SER A 65 5.75 -7.33 -4.80
CA SER A 65 6.86 -7.41 -3.85
C SER A 65 7.77 -6.18 -3.90
N ASP A 66 7.96 -5.60 -5.07
CA ASP A 66 8.73 -4.37 -5.26
C ASP A 66 8.05 -3.10 -4.71
N HIS A 67 6.87 -3.24 -4.09
CA HIS A 67 6.16 -2.22 -3.30
C HIS A 67 6.02 -2.59 -1.82
N THR A 68 6.20 -3.86 -1.45
CA THR A 68 5.89 -4.40 -0.11
C THR A 68 7.04 -5.02 0.66
N ASP A 69 8.10 -5.51 0.02
CA ASP A 69 9.15 -6.34 0.64
C ASP A 69 9.88 -5.70 1.84
N GLY A 70 9.95 -4.38 1.89
CA GLY A 70 10.55 -3.65 3.01
C GLY A 70 9.58 -3.29 4.14
N VAL A 71 8.26 -3.42 3.92
CA VAL A 71 7.24 -2.91 4.85
C VAL A 71 7.31 -3.61 6.20
N GLU A 72 7.47 -4.93 6.22
CA GLU A 72 7.52 -5.68 7.48
C GLU A 72 8.72 -5.30 8.33
N SER A 73 9.90 -5.13 7.73
CA SER A 73 11.11 -4.69 8.43
C SER A 73 10.95 -3.28 8.98
N LEU A 74 10.34 -2.38 8.20
CA LEU A 74 10.02 -1.03 8.66
C LEU A 74 9.06 -1.05 9.85
N MET A 75 7.99 -1.84 9.80
CA MET A 75 7.02 -1.96 10.90
C MET A 75 7.66 -2.48 12.19
N GLU A 76 8.57 -3.44 12.09
CA GLU A 76 9.32 -3.96 13.24
C GLU A 76 10.15 -2.85 13.92
N TYR A 77 10.86 -2.05 13.13
CA TYR A 77 11.59 -0.90 13.63
C TYR A 77 10.68 0.13 14.30
N LEU A 78 9.56 0.48 13.65
CA LEU A 78 8.62 1.47 14.16
C LEU A 78 7.98 1.01 15.48
N HIS A 79 7.57 -0.26 15.57
CA HIS A 79 7.02 -0.85 16.79
C HIS A 79 8.06 -0.83 17.92
N SER A 80 9.28 -1.29 17.66
CA SER A 80 10.36 -1.36 18.66
C SER A 80 10.79 0.02 19.19
N ASN A 81 10.53 1.10 18.44
CA ASN A 81 10.88 2.46 18.81
C ASN A 81 9.67 3.31 19.25
N GLY A 82 8.47 2.71 19.38
CA GLY A 82 7.29 3.35 19.97
C GLY A 82 6.64 4.44 19.10
N TYR A 83 6.75 4.35 17.78
CA TYR A 83 6.06 5.27 16.87
C TYR A 83 4.54 5.03 16.87
N ASP A 84 3.77 6.10 16.70
CA ASP A 84 2.34 6.04 16.42
C ASP A 84 2.14 5.73 14.92
N VAL A 85 1.69 4.50 14.61
CA VAL A 85 1.67 3.99 13.24
C VAL A 85 0.24 3.76 12.75
N THR A 86 -0.05 4.25 11.54
CA THR A 86 -1.26 3.89 10.80
C THR A 86 -0.89 3.28 9.45
N VAL A 87 -1.43 2.10 9.15
CA VAL A 87 -1.25 1.41 7.87
C VAL A 87 -2.50 1.58 7.01
N TYR A 88 -2.34 1.98 5.77
CA TYR A 88 -3.39 2.14 4.76
C TYR A 88 -3.19 1.13 3.64
N SER A 89 -4.22 0.39 3.33
CA SER A 89 -4.18 -0.66 2.31
C SER A 89 -5.52 -0.80 1.61
N SER A 90 -5.47 -1.18 0.34
CA SER A 90 -6.66 -1.42 -0.49
C SER A 90 -7.31 -2.80 -0.30
N LEU A 91 -6.94 -3.55 0.75
CA LEU A 91 -7.55 -4.85 1.02
C LEU A 91 -9.00 -4.71 1.51
N TYR A 92 -9.96 -4.97 0.63
CA TYR A 92 -11.39 -4.83 0.91
C TYR A 92 -12.10 -6.16 1.08
N LEU A 93 -11.90 -6.84 2.20
CA LEU A 93 -12.70 -8.02 2.50
C LEU A 93 -14.20 -7.73 2.58
N LYS A 94 -14.58 -6.49 2.94
CA LYS A 94 -15.98 -6.05 2.93
C LYS A 94 -16.57 -6.00 1.53
N SER A 95 -15.76 -5.77 0.50
CA SER A 95 -16.18 -5.75 -0.90
C SER A 95 -16.31 -7.14 -1.52
N ALA A 96 -16.00 -8.21 -0.78
CA ALA A 96 -16.05 -9.58 -1.29
C ALA A 96 -17.44 -10.00 -1.82
N ARG A 97 -18.53 -9.39 -1.28
CA ARG A 97 -19.88 -9.62 -1.83
C ARG A 97 -20.01 -9.04 -3.24
N LYS A 98 -19.51 -7.83 -3.46
CA LYS A 98 -19.53 -7.15 -4.75
C LYS A 98 -18.67 -7.89 -5.79
N VAL A 99 -17.50 -8.35 -5.38
CA VAL A 99 -16.66 -9.21 -6.21
C VAL A 99 -17.42 -10.50 -6.60
N LEU A 100 -18.09 -11.14 -5.63
CA LEU A 100 -18.90 -12.32 -5.88
C LEU A 100 -20.04 -12.08 -6.88
N GLU A 101 -20.70 -10.93 -6.80
CA GLU A 101 -21.77 -10.53 -7.74
C GLU A 101 -21.23 -10.33 -9.17
N LEU A 102 -20.02 -9.80 -9.31
CA LEU A 102 -19.36 -9.62 -10.61
C LEU A 102 -18.90 -10.93 -11.24
N LEU A 103 -18.57 -11.95 -10.44
CA LEU A 103 -18.12 -13.26 -10.92
C LEU A 103 -19.24 -14.11 -11.54
N ASP A 104 -20.49 -13.84 -11.26
CA ASP A 104 -21.77 -14.39 -11.81
C ASP A 104 -21.74 -15.86 -12.34
N ASP A 105 -20.91 -16.70 -11.75
CA ASP A 105 -20.80 -18.10 -12.16
C ASP A 105 -21.72 -19.07 -11.38
N GLY A 106 -22.41 -18.56 -10.37
CA GLY A 106 -23.33 -19.31 -9.51
C GLY A 106 -22.69 -20.44 -8.70
N ARG A 107 -21.39 -20.64 -8.82
CA ARG A 107 -20.63 -21.74 -8.20
C ARG A 107 -19.84 -21.32 -6.98
N ARG A 108 -19.57 -20.02 -6.83
CA ARG A 108 -18.74 -19.49 -5.75
C ARG A 108 -19.59 -19.04 -4.58
N THR A 109 -19.04 -19.17 -3.40
CA THR A 109 -19.65 -18.72 -2.15
C THR A 109 -18.88 -17.54 -1.59
N LEU A 110 -19.53 -16.70 -0.77
CA LEU A 110 -18.86 -15.58 -0.12
C LEU A 110 -17.59 -15.97 0.67
N PRO A 111 -17.57 -17.10 1.43
CA PRO A 111 -16.33 -17.55 2.08
C PRO A 111 -15.23 -17.92 1.07
N ALA A 112 -15.54 -18.61 -0.01
CA ALA A 112 -14.55 -18.97 -1.04
C ALA A 112 -14.01 -17.72 -1.75
N THR A 113 -14.87 -16.73 -2.06
CA THR A 113 -14.44 -15.47 -2.66
C THR A 113 -13.51 -14.68 -1.72
N LYS A 114 -13.82 -14.62 -0.41
CA LYS A 114 -12.93 -14.02 0.58
C LYS A 114 -11.58 -14.70 0.65
N GLN A 115 -11.56 -16.03 0.62
CA GLN A 115 -10.32 -16.80 0.63
C GLN A 115 -9.47 -16.48 -0.60
N HIS A 116 -10.07 -16.45 -1.79
CA HIS A 116 -9.39 -16.08 -3.03
C HIS A 116 -8.80 -14.65 -2.98
N ILE A 117 -9.55 -13.69 -2.45
CA ILE A 117 -9.04 -12.32 -2.27
C ILE A 117 -7.79 -12.33 -1.36
N LEU A 118 -7.83 -13.08 -0.25
CA LEU A 118 -6.70 -13.18 0.67
C LEU A 118 -5.48 -13.87 0.04
N GLU A 119 -5.69 -14.84 -0.83
CA GLU A 119 -4.62 -15.52 -1.57
C GLU A 119 -4.02 -14.61 -2.66
N THR A 120 -4.86 -13.84 -3.34
CA THR A 120 -4.45 -12.90 -4.39
C THR A 120 -3.64 -11.71 -3.80
N PHE A 121 -3.94 -11.31 -2.56
CA PHE A 121 -3.31 -10.20 -1.87
C PHE A 121 -2.53 -10.65 -0.63
N ASP A 122 -1.72 -11.71 -0.79
CA ASP A 122 -1.04 -12.37 0.32
C ASP A 122 0.01 -11.48 1.02
N ASN A 123 0.77 -10.67 0.29
CA ASN A 123 1.71 -9.72 0.89
C ASN A 123 0.97 -8.68 1.76
N ILE A 124 -0.10 -8.07 1.23
CA ILE A 124 -0.92 -7.11 1.97
C ILE A 124 -1.57 -7.79 3.18
N LYS A 125 -2.06 -9.02 3.04
CA LYS A 125 -2.62 -9.80 4.14
C LYS A 125 -1.60 -9.97 5.27
N ASN A 126 -0.38 -10.41 4.95
CA ASN A 126 0.68 -10.62 5.93
C ASN A 126 1.06 -9.32 6.65
N ILE A 127 1.16 -8.21 5.92
CA ILE A 127 1.40 -6.88 6.48
C ILE A 127 0.27 -6.47 7.45
N ILE A 128 -0.99 -6.68 7.08
CA ILE A 128 -2.15 -6.35 7.92
C ILE A 128 -2.16 -7.19 9.20
N GLU A 129 -1.90 -8.50 9.10
CA GLU A 129 -1.81 -9.39 10.25
C GLU A 129 -0.70 -8.96 11.21
N LYS A 130 0.47 -8.60 10.68
CA LYS A 130 1.60 -8.10 11.47
C LYS A 130 1.32 -6.74 12.10
N ALA A 131 0.70 -5.81 11.35
CA ALA A 131 0.29 -4.50 11.86
C ALA A 131 -0.71 -4.66 13.02
N HIS A 132 -1.67 -5.58 12.89
CA HIS A 132 -2.61 -5.91 13.97
C HIS A 132 -1.88 -6.47 15.20
N GLY A 133 -0.91 -7.37 14.99
CA GLY A 133 -0.08 -7.94 16.06
C GLY A 133 0.73 -6.88 16.84
N TYR A 134 1.13 -5.80 16.18
CA TYR A 134 1.82 -4.65 16.80
C TYR A 134 0.86 -3.61 17.42
N GLY A 135 -0.44 -3.79 17.27
CA GLY A 135 -1.44 -2.82 17.74
C GLY A 135 -1.51 -1.54 16.90
N PHE A 136 -1.02 -1.55 15.68
CA PHE A 136 -1.09 -0.41 14.77
C PHE A 136 -2.52 -0.15 14.30
N SER A 137 -2.83 1.12 14.02
CA SER A 137 -4.09 1.49 13.37
C SER A 137 -4.09 1.03 11.92
N ILE A 138 -5.20 0.41 11.47
CA ILE A 138 -5.35 -0.07 10.09
C ILE A 138 -6.54 0.63 9.46
N LYS A 139 -6.37 1.20 8.28
CA LYS A 139 -7.41 1.89 7.52
C LYS A 139 -7.47 1.41 6.08
N ASN A 140 -8.68 1.31 5.53
CA ASN A 140 -8.85 1.06 4.11
C ASN A 140 -8.44 2.30 3.31
N ALA A 141 -7.61 2.09 2.29
CA ALA A 141 -7.19 3.10 1.33
C ALA A 141 -8.26 3.25 0.23
N THR A 142 -9.39 3.91 0.55
CA THR A 142 -10.46 4.20 -0.41
C THR A 142 -10.51 5.67 -0.77
N VAL A 143 -11.08 5.99 -1.92
CA VAL A 143 -11.36 7.38 -2.33
C VAL A 143 -11.97 8.19 -1.17
N GLY A 144 -11.40 9.35 -0.92
CA GLY A 144 -11.81 10.25 0.16
C GLY A 144 -11.13 10.00 1.51
N THR A 145 -10.46 8.86 1.72
CA THR A 145 -9.70 8.59 2.95
C THR A 145 -8.59 9.62 3.10
N LYS A 146 -8.53 10.25 4.27
CA LYS A 146 -7.47 11.22 4.60
C LYS A 146 -6.23 10.52 5.11
N VAL A 147 -5.08 10.96 4.58
CA VAL A 147 -3.74 10.61 5.05
C VAL A 147 -3.06 11.94 5.40
N LEU A 148 -3.11 12.33 6.66
CA LEU A 148 -2.70 13.68 7.11
C LEU A 148 -3.43 14.79 6.32
N SER A 149 -2.67 15.67 5.64
CA SER A 149 -3.21 16.74 4.79
C SER A 149 -3.55 16.29 3.36
N GLY A 150 -3.17 15.08 2.99
CA GLY A 150 -3.48 14.48 1.69
C GLY A 150 -4.77 13.67 1.68
N SER A 151 -5.10 13.10 0.55
CA SER A 151 -6.26 12.24 0.39
C SER A 151 -6.02 11.18 -0.68
N ILE A 152 -6.59 10.00 -0.45
CA ILE A 152 -6.66 8.94 -1.44
C ILE A 152 -7.72 9.33 -2.47
N VAL A 153 -7.36 9.22 -3.75
CA VAL A 153 -8.21 9.59 -4.89
C VAL A 153 -8.54 8.41 -5.80
N GLY A 154 -7.93 7.27 -5.60
CA GLY A 154 -8.17 5.99 -6.28
C GLY A 154 -7.63 4.81 -5.48
N PRO A 155 -8.08 3.58 -5.76
CA PRO A 155 -9.26 3.25 -6.54
C PRO A 155 -10.58 3.52 -5.79
N THR A 156 -11.68 3.59 -6.52
CA THR A 156 -13.02 3.45 -5.93
C THR A 156 -13.27 1.99 -5.55
N GLU A 157 -14.29 1.74 -4.73
CA GLU A 157 -14.67 0.37 -4.37
C GLU A 157 -15.12 -0.44 -5.60
N ASP A 158 -15.73 0.22 -6.60
CA ASP A 158 -16.18 -0.40 -7.84
C ASP A 158 -15.00 -0.81 -8.73
N GLU A 159 -14.04 0.08 -8.92
CA GLU A 159 -12.82 -0.21 -9.68
C GLU A 159 -12.03 -1.33 -9.03
N PHE A 160 -11.83 -1.29 -7.72
CA PHE A 160 -11.16 -2.35 -6.98
C PHE A 160 -11.87 -3.70 -7.14
N ALA A 161 -13.21 -3.73 -6.95
CA ALA A 161 -13.98 -4.96 -7.07
C ALA A 161 -13.92 -5.55 -8.50
N ALA A 162 -13.96 -4.71 -9.53
CA ALA A 162 -13.85 -5.14 -10.93
C ALA A 162 -12.46 -5.75 -11.21
N VAL A 163 -11.38 -5.13 -10.74
CA VAL A 163 -10.02 -5.64 -10.88
C VAL A 163 -9.84 -6.97 -10.17
N VAL A 164 -10.34 -7.09 -8.93
CA VAL A 164 -10.25 -8.34 -8.16
C VAL A 164 -11.06 -9.45 -8.81
N ALA A 165 -12.29 -9.16 -9.29
CA ALA A 165 -13.10 -10.15 -10.02
C ALA A 165 -12.36 -10.67 -11.26
N GLN A 166 -11.78 -9.77 -12.04
CA GLN A 166 -11.02 -10.13 -13.23
C GLN A 166 -9.76 -10.95 -12.88
N ALA A 167 -9.06 -10.62 -11.80
CA ALA A 167 -7.93 -11.41 -11.31
C ALA A 167 -8.32 -12.84 -10.92
N ILE A 168 -9.50 -13.00 -10.31
CA ILE A 168 -10.03 -14.31 -9.88
C ILE A 168 -10.53 -15.14 -11.08
N GLU A 169 -11.15 -14.53 -12.09
CA GLU A 169 -11.69 -15.22 -13.27
C GLU A 169 -10.62 -15.74 -14.20
N SER A 170 -9.51 -15.05 -14.21
CA SER A 170 -8.44 -15.33 -15.17
C SER A 170 -7.23 -15.93 -14.47
N ASP A 171 -7.16 -17.27 -14.45
CA ASP A 171 -5.92 -17.98 -14.08
C ASP A 171 -4.69 -17.53 -14.91
N ASN A 172 -4.87 -16.66 -15.90
CA ASN A 172 -3.84 -16.26 -16.86
C ASN A 172 -3.92 -14.82 -17.39
N VAL A 173 -4.87 -13.97 -17.00
CA VAL A 173 -4.87 -12.57 -17.44
C VAL A 173 -3.94 -11.76 -16.54
N THR A 174 -2.80 -11.42 -17.08
CA THR A 174 -1.78 -10.65 -16.39
C THR A 174 -1.94 -9.14 -16.58
N LYS A 175 -2.83 -8.68 -17.50
CA LYS A 175 -2.92 -7.26 -17.86
C LYS A 175 -4.36 -6.80 -18.11
N ILE A 176 -4.68 -5.61 -17.58
CA ILE A 176 -5.86 -4.80 -17.89
C ILE A 176 -5.34 -3.50 -18.50
N ASP A 177 -5.81 -3.16 -19.70
CA ASP A 177 -5.37 -1.94 -20.42
C ASP A 177 -3.84 -1.77 -20.54
N GLY A 178 -3.12 -2.92 -20.61
CA GLY A 178 -1.67 -2.94 -20.72
C GLY A 178 -0.91 -3.01 -19.37
N GLU A 179 -1.58 -2.73 -18.26
CA GLU A 179 -1.02 -2.82 -16.91
C GLU A 179 -1.30 -4.19 -16.28
N THR A 180 -0.52 -4.55 -15.26
CA THR A 180 -0.84 -5.73 -14.45
C THR A 180 -2.16 -5.52 -13.72
N VAL A 181 -2.86 -6.60 -13.41
CA VAL A 181 -4.10 -6.54 -12.60
C VAL A 181 -3.85 -5.83 -11.26
N MET A 182 -2.70 -6.05 -10.65
CA MET A 182 -2.34 -5.41 -9.38
C MET A 182 -2.14 -3.90 -9.52
N ASN A 183 -1.43 -3.45 -10.56
CA ASN A 183 -1.24 -2.03 -10.84
C ASN A 183 -2.56 -1.31 -11.10
N ALA A 184 -3.51 -1.96 -11.79
CA ALA A 184 -4.83 -1.38 -12.07
C ALA A 184 -5.66 -1.11 -10.79
N ALA A 185 -5.34 -1.79 -9.66
CA ALA A 185 -5.97 -1.56 -8.36
C ALA A 185 -5.12 -0.69 -7.41
N SER A 186 -4.07 -0.05 -7.90
CA SER A 186 -3.15 0.72 -7.06
C SER A 186 -3.82 1.88 -6.36
N VAL A 187 -3.48 2.05 -5.08
CA VAL A 187 -3.91 3.21 -4.29
C VAL A 187 -3.24 4.46 -4.81
N GLN A 188 -4.03 5.45 -5.17
CA GLN A 188 -3.56 6.74 -5.65
C GLN A 188 -3.67 7.78 -4.54
N LEU A 189 -2.56 8.42 -4.19
CA LEU A 189 -2.47 9.39 -3.11
C LEU A 189 -2.17 10.79 -3.63
N LYS A 190 -3.05 11.75 -3.33
CA LYS A 190 -2.92 13.15 -3.73
C LYS A 190 -2.46 14.01 -2.56
N TYR A 191 -1.40 14.78 -2.76
CA TYR A 191 -0.86 15.71 -1.77
C TYR A 191 -0.58 17.09 -2.36
N LYS A 192 -0.69 18.14 -1.49
CA LYS A 192 -0.19 19.47 -1.79
C LYS A 192 1.11 19.70 -1.01
N LEU A 193 2.18 20.03 -1.73
CA LEU A 193 3.48 20.33 -1.15
C LEU A 193 3.59 21.78 -0.65
N ASP A 194 4.64 22.08 0.12
CA ASP A 194 4.88 23.42 0.67
C ASP A 194 5.10 24.50 -0.40
N ASN A 195 5.60 24.11 -1.57
CA ASN A 195 5.76 24.99 -2.74
C ASN A 195 4.45 25.19 -3.54
N ALA A 196 3.30 24.78 -3.01
CA ALA A 196 1.98 24.82 -3.60
C ALA A 196 1.76 23.87 -4.79
N GLU A 197 2.74 23.06 -5.18
CA GLU A 197 2.57 22.00 -6.17
C GLU A 197 1.68 20.88 -5.63
N THR A 198 0.86 20.32 -6.51
CA THR A 198 0.07 19.12 -6.23
C THR A 198 0.75 17.92 -6.88
N ILE A 199 0.98 16.88 -6.11
CA ILE A 199 1.48 15.60 -6.59
C ILE A 199 0.40 14.54 -6.51
N LEU A 200 0.49 13.58 -7.41
CA LEU A 200 -0.24 12.32 -7.41
C LEU A 200 0.79 11.19 -7.41
N LEU A 201 0.64 10.26 -6.46
CA LEU A 201 1.46 9.05 -6.31
C LEU A 201 0.60 7.84 -6.60
#